data_ca2da1244e51b27a2e0f02f775fb2adc
#
_entry.id   ca2da1244e51b27a2e0f02f775fb2adc
#
_cell.length_a   1.000
_cell.length_b   1.000
_cell.length_c   1.000
_cell.angle_alpha   90.00
_cell.angle_beta   90.00
_cell.angle_gamma   90.00
#
_symmetry.space_group_name_H-M   'P 1'
#
loop_
_entity.id
_entity.type
_entity.pdbx_description
1 polymer ?
#
loop_
_entity_poly.entity_id
_entity_poly.type
_entity_poly.pdbx_seq_one_letter_code
_entity_poly.pdbx_strand_id
1 'polypeptide(L)'
;LDRVNISLDTLNPEHFSLLTRRDRFKDVIAGIEAAINADLSPVKINSVIMPGVNEDDILPLAEFGLYENVELRFIEQMPLGPRDQWDRSAMVTAQDIIDVISTKFDLTPDTTEEAAHSAAPATMWRISDGDMHGKIGIIASVTRPFCGACDRTRLTSDGAVRSCLFSQTETSLRDLLRQGRSDNEIAEAWAAAMWLKPAGHGIDDPSFVQPHRPMSAIGG
;
A
#
# COMPACT_ATOMS: atom_id res chain seq x y z
N LEU A 1 -1.86 15.04 -14.96
CA LEU A 1 -1.36 14.07 -13.98
C LEU A 1 -0.22 14.73 -13.20
N ASP A 2 -0.34 14.79 -11.88
CA ASP A 2 0.62 15.53 -11.05
C ASP A 2 1.64 14.59 -10.39
N ARG A 3 1.25 13.34 -10.12
CA ARG A 3 2.05 12.35 -9.41
C ARG A 3 1.59 10.93 -9.73
N VAL A 4 2.45 9.95 -9.45
CA VAL A 4 2.14 8.53 -9.65
C VAL A 4 2.54 7.68 -8.45
N ASN A 5 1.85 6.55 -8.28
CA ASN A 5 2.28 5.45 -7.43
C ASN A 5 2.53 4.24 -8.34
N ILE A 6 3.70 3.63 -8.23
CA ILE A 6 4.13 2.50 -9.03
C ILE A 6 4.41 1.33 -8.07
N SER A 7 3.99 0.12 -8.43
CA SER A 7 4.31 -1.09 -7.65
C SER A 7 5.60 -1.71 -8.15
N LEU A 8 6.54 -1.96 -7.23
CA LEU A 8 7.79 -2.66 -7.51
C LEU A 8 8.26 -3.38 -6.25
N ASP A 9 8.11 -4.70 -6.20
CA ASP A 9 8.38 -5.50 -5.01
C ASP A 9 9.82 -6.06 -4.98
N THR A 10 10.57 -5.95 -6.07
CA THR A 10 11.94 -6.44 -6.21
C THR A 10 12.67 -5.75 -7.35
N LEU A 11 14.00 -5.62 -7.25
CA LEU A 11 14.89 -5.19 -8.33
C LEU A 11 15.51 -6.37 -9.09
N ASN A 12 15.22 -7.60 -8.68
CA ASN A 12 15.65 -8.80 -9.39
C ASN A 12 14.65 -9.17 -10.50
N PRO A 13 15.03 -9.19 -11.80
CA PRO A 13 14.12 -9.49 -12.90
C PRO A 13 13.48 -10.90 -12.82
N GLU A 14 14.20 -11.89 -12.29
CA GLU A 14 13.69 -13.25 -12.14
C GLU A 14 12.63 -13.32 -11.05
N HIS A 15 12.89 -12.70 -9.88
CA HIS A 15 11.91 -12.56 -8.81
C HIS A 15 10.68 -11.76 -9.28
N PHE A 16 10.89 -10.67 -10.02
CA PHE A 16 9.81 -9.89 -10.59
C PHE A 16 8.90 -10.74 -11.49
N SER A 17 9.49 -11.55 -12.36
CA SER A 17 8.73 -12.44 -13.24
C SER A 17 7.94 -13.49 -12.46
N LEU A 18 8.51 -14.04 -11.39
CA LEU A 18 7.84 -15.02 -10.51
C LEU A 18 6.65 -14.37 -9.78
N LEU A 19 6.84 -13.19 -9.19
CA LEU A 19 5.83 -12.48 -8.41
C LEU A 19 4.68 -11.98 -9.28
N THR A 20 5.01 -11.35 -10.41
CA THR A 20 4.02 -10.71 -11.28
C THR A 20 3.44 -11.65 -12.33
N ARG A 21 4.08 -12.81 -12.57
CA ARG A 21 3.81 -13.73 -13.69
C ARG A 21 3.94 -13.05 -15.05
N ARG A 22 4.83 -12.06 -15.14
CA ARG A 22 5.07 -11.22 -16.33
C ARG A 22 6.55 -10.92 -16.46
N ASP A 23 7.09 -11.05 -17.66
CA ASP A 23 8.45 -10.61 -18.00
C ASP A 23 8.41 -9.15 -18.50
N ARG A 24 8.10 -8.21 -17.59
CA ARG A 24 7.95 -6.79 -17.88
C ARG A 24 8.76 -5.89 -16.94
N PHE A 25 9.78 -6.45 -16.28
CA PHE A 25 10.62 -5.69 -15.34
C PHE A 25 11.22 -4.44 -15.98
N LYS A 26 11.81 -4.58 -17.18
CA LYS A 26 12.43 -3.45 -17.91
C LYS A 26 11.42 -2.33 -18.23
N ASP A 27 10.16 -2.69 -18.51
CA ASP A 27 9.13 -1.71 -18.80
C ASP A 27 8.71 -0.93 -17.55
N VAL A 28 8.74 -1.58 -16.38
CA VAL A 28 8.45 -0.90 -15.10
C VAL A 28 9.56 0.09 -14.78
N ILE A 29 10.83 -0.30 -14.91
CA ILE A 29 11.98 0.60 -14.71
C ILE A 29 11.92 1.79 -15.69
N ALA A 30 11.72 1.53 -16.99
CA ALA A 30 11.54 2.60 -17.97
C ALA A 30 10.34 3.52 -17.66
N GLY A 31 9.26 2.95 -17.09
CA GLY A 31 8.10 3.72 -16.63
C GLY A 31 8.42 4.62 -15.44
N ILE A 32 9.26 4.18 -14.50
CA ILE A 32 9.74 4.99 -13.37
C ILE A 32 10.59 6.15 -13.90
N GLU A 33 11.56 5.87 -14.77
CA GLU A 33 12.42 6.88 -15.41
C GLU A 33 11.59 7.92 -16.18
N ALA A 34 10.58 7.45 -16.93
CA ALA A 34 9.69 8.33 -17.69
C ALA A 34 8.85 9.22 -16.75
N ALA A 35 8.40 8.71 -15.60
CA ALA A 35 7.67 9.49 -14.62
C ALA A 35 8.54 10.58 -13.98
N ILE A 36 9.80 10.25 -13.65
CA ILE A 36 10.78 11.21 -13.14
C ILE A 36 11.05 12.30 -14.18
N ASN A 37 11.32 11.92 -15.44
CA ASN A 37 11.59 12.85 -16.55
C ASN A 37 10.39 13.73 -16.92
N ALA A 38 9.18 13.32 -16.55
CA ALA A 38 7.94 14.08 -16.76
C ALA A 38 7.59 14.99 -15.57
N ASP A 39 8.49 15.14 -14.59
CA ASP A 39 8.30 15.95 -13.38
C ASP A 39 7.06 15.56 -12.55
N LEU A 40 6.66 14.29 -12.58
CA LEU A 40 5.55 13.77 -11.75
C LEU A 40 6.01 13.61 -10.30
N SER A 41 6.03 14.71 -9.55
CA SER A 41 6.60 14.73 -8.20
C SER A 41 5.52 14.73 -7.10
N PRO A 42 5.68 13.89 -6.06
CA PRO A 42 6.67 12.82 -5.93
C PRO A 42 6.31 11.57 -6.74
N VAL A 43 7.28 10.94 -7.37
CA VAL A 43 7.15 9.55 -7.84
C VAL A 43 7.22 8.64 -6.61
N LYS A 44 6.19 7.83 -6.40
CA LYS A 44 6.11 6.92 -5.25
C LYS A 44 6.18 5.47 -5.72
N ILE A 45 7.01 4.69 -5.05
CA ILE A 45 7.14 3.25 -5.31
C ILE A 45 6.64 2.51 -4.09
N ASN A 46 5.67 1.61 -4.29
CA ASN A 46 5.13 0.76 -3.24
C ASN A 46 5.69 -0.65 -3.37
N SER A 47 6.23 -1.18 -2.29
CA SER A 47 6.82 -2.52 -2.21
C SER A 47 6.21 -3.29 -1.04
N VAL A 48 5.51 -4.38 -1.33
CA VAL A 48 5.00 -5.30 -0.30
C VAL A 48 6.10 -6.30 0.04
N ILE A 49 6.49 -6.37 1.30
CA ILE A 49 7.50 -7.33 1.75
C ILE A 49 6.83 -8.61 2.22
N MET A 50 7.23 -9.72 1.60
CA MET A 50 6.67 -11.05 1.81
C MET A 50 7.74 -12.00 2.36
N PRO A 51 7.49 -12.68 3.49
CA PRO A 51 8.46 -13.57 4.13
C PRO A 51 8.87 -14.72 3.20
N GLY A 52 10.18 -14.98 3.13
CA GLY A 52 10.77 -16.02 2.30
C GLY A 52 10.70 -15.76 0.78
N VAL A 53 10.35 -14.53 0.37
CA VAL A 53 10.17 -14.18 -1.05
C VAL A 53 11.07 -13.01 -1.47
N ASN A 54 10.96 -11.86 -0.81
CA ASN A 54 11.67 -10.64 -1.20
C ASN A 54 12.20 -9.82 0.00
N GLU A 55 12.45 -10.45 1.13
CA GLU A 55 13.06 -9.81 2.31
C GLU A 55 14.45 -9.26 1.99
N ASP A 56 15.21 -9.99 1.16
CA ASP A 56 16.55 -9.59 0.75
C ASP A 56 16.55 -8.37 -0.19
N ASP A 57 15.38 -8.00 -0.75
CA ASP A 57 15.22 -6.82 -1.60
C ASP A 57 15.03 -5.51 -0.80
N ILE A 58 14.87 -5.56 0.54
CA ILE A 58 14.65 -4.35 1.36
C ILE A 58 15.79 -3.34 1.18
N LEU A 59 17.05 -3.76 1.37
CA LEU A 59 18.19 -2.85 1.21
C LEU A 59 18.38 -2.38 -0.24
N PRO A 60 18.38 -3.25 -1.26
CA PRO A 60 18.46 -2.82 -2.65
C PRO A 60 17.37 -1.83 -3.04
N LEU A 61 16.14 -2.05 -2.62
CA LEU A 61 15.03 -1.13 -2.89
C LEU A 61 15.22 0.21 -2.18
N ALA A 62 15.64 0.21 -0.90
CA ALA A 62 15.92 1.45 -0.16
C ALA A 62 17.02 2.26 -0.84
N GLU A 63 18.08 1.60 -1.28
CA GLU A 63 19.18 2.20 -2.04
C GLU A 63 18.69 2.80 -3.38
N PHE A 64 17.89 2.04 -4.13
CA PHE A 64 17.27 2.50 -5.36
C PHE A 64 16.41 3.77 -5.11
N GLY A 65 15.58 3.76 -4.08
CA GLY A 65 14.75 4.91 -3.72
C GLY A 65 15.56 6.16 -3.43
N LEU A 66 16.70 6.00 -2.73
CA LEU A 66 17.60 7.09 -2.39
C LEU A 66 18.35 7.64 -3.63
N TYR A 67 18.89 6.75 -4.48
CA TYR A 67 19.68 7.14 -5.66
C TYR A 67 18.82 7.74 -6.77
N GLU A 68 17.63 7.22 -7.00
CA GLU A 68 16.68 7.73 -8.02
C GLU A 68 15.85 8.92 -7.50
N ASN A 69 16.04 9.32 -6.23
CA ASN A 69 15.29 10.39 -5.58
C ASN A 69 13.76 10.20 -5.69
N VAL A 70 13.29 8.96 -5.46
CA VAL A 70 11.88 8.59 -5.42
C VAL A 70 11.45 8.22 -4.01
N GLU A 71 10.18 8.43 -3.69
CA GLU A 71 9.64 8.08 -2.37
C GLU A 71 9.29 6.58 -2.34
N LEU A 72 10.20 5.76 -1.82
CA LEU A 72 9.94 4.35 -1.62
C LEU A 72 9.04 4.13 -0.40
N ARG A 73 8.08 3.20 -0.51
CA ARG A 73 7.15 2.82 0.55
C ARG A 73 7.12 1.32 0.72
N PHE A 74 7.61 0.85 1.86
CA PHE A 74 7.47 -0.54 2.27
C PHE A 74 6.12 -0.79 2.92
N ILE A 75 5.49 -1.90 2.60
CA ILE A 75 4.15 -2.25 3.05
C ILE A 75 4.19 -3.63 3.70
N GLU A 76 3.70 -3.75 4.91
CA GLU A 76 3.47 -5.05 5.54
C GLU A 76 2.47 -5.87 4.73
N GLN A 77 2.79 -7.14 4.48
CA GLN A 77 1.89 -8.05 3.79
C GLN A 77 0.57 -8.21 4.56
N MET A 78 -0.53 -7.97 3.87
CA MET A 78 -1.87 -8.10 4.40
C MET A 78 -2.54 -9.41 3.94
N PRO A 79 -3.49 -9.99 4.71
CA PRO A 79 -4.25 -11.18 4.32
C PRO A 79 -5.29 -10.87 3.24
N LEU A 80 -4.86 -10.43 2.06
CA LEU A 80 -5.70 -10.06 0.90
C LEU A 80 -5.38 -10.88 -0.35
N GLY A 81 -4.62 -11.94 -0.19
CA GLY A 81 -4.26 -12.94 -1.21
C GLY A 81 -5.10 -14.22 -1.12
N PRO A 82 -4.62 -15.31 -1.69
CA PRO A 82 -5.20 -16.63 -1.50
C PRO A 82 -5.28 -17.01 -0.01
N ARG A 83 -6.33 -17.73 0.37
CA ARG A 83 -6.49 -18.20 1.75
C ARG A 83 -5.34 -19.13 2.11
N ASP A 84 -5.00 -19.17 3.38
CA ASP A 84 -3.97 -20.04 3.97
C ASP A 84 -2.52 -19.76 3.49
N GLN A 85 -2.29 -18.64 2.79
CA GLN A 85 -0.95 -18.21 2.36
C GLN A 85 -0.38 -17.05 3.19
N TRP A 86 -1.10 -16.58 4.20
CA TRP A 86 -0.65 -15.53 5.08
C TRP A 86 -0.59 -16.03 6.51
N ASP A 87 0.58 -15.91 7.12
CA ASP A 87 0.81 -16.23 8.51
C ASP A 87 1.32 -14.98 9.24
N ARG A 88 0.55 -14.55 10.24
CA ARG A 88 0.92 -13.40 11.06
C ARG A 88 2.24 -13.59 11.79
N SER A 89 2.54 -14.81 12.23
CA SER A 89 3.76 -15.10 13.00
C SER A 89 5.03 -15.10 12.14
N ALA A 90 4.87 -15.27 10.83
CA ALA A 90 5.97 -15.30 9.88
C ALA A 90 6.15 -13.99 9.10
N MET A 91 5.22 -13.01 9.25
CA MET A 91 5.27 -11.79 8.46
C MET A 91 6.50 -10.93 8.78
N VAL A 92 7.01 -10.23 7.78
CA VAL A 92 8.02 -9.17 7.97
C VAL A 92 7.30 -7.93 8.47
N THR A 93 7.64 -7.49 9.68
CA THR A 93 7.00 -6.34 10.33
C THR A 93 7.65 -5.02 9.92
N ALA A 94 6.96 -3.92 10.18
CA ALA A 94 7.52 -2.58 10.01
C ALA A 94 8.82 -2.39 10.81
N GLN A 95 8.94 -3.03 11.98
CA GLN A 95 10.16 -2.95 12.78
C GLN A 95 11.31 -3.71 12.13
N ASP A 96 11.07 -4.91 11.60
CA ASP A 96 12.08 -5.69 10.88
C ASP A 96 12.62 -4.90 9.68
N ILE A 97 11.73 -4.23 8.92
CA ILE A 97 12.12 -3.37 7.79
C ILE A 97 13.02 -2.22 8.26
N ILE A 98 12.64 -1.53 9.34
CA ILE A 98 13.45 -0.45 9.94
C ILE A 98 14.82 -0.97 10.35
N ASP A 99 14.87 -2.10 11.04
CA ASP A 99 16.09 -2.70 11.54
C ASP A 99 17.03 -3.07 10.37
N VAL A 100 16.51 -3.69 9.32
CA VAL A 100 17.28 -4.02 8.10
C VAL A 100 17.85 -2.77 7.45
N ILE A 101 17.04 -1.72 7.22
CA ILE A 101 17.49 -0.47 6.59
C ILE A 101 18.57 0.20 7.45
N SER A 102 18.38 0.20 8.78
CA SER A 102 19.31 0.82 9.72
C SER A 102 20.67 0.13 9.82
N THR A 103 20.83 -1.07 9.24
CA THR A 103 22.14 -1.74 9.15
C THR A 103 23.10 -1.03 8.17
N LYS A 104 22.56 -0.26 7.23
CA LYS A 104 23.35 0.39 6.18
C LYS A 104 23.17 1.91 6.14
N PHE A 105 21.99 2.41 6.45
CA PHE A 105 21.62 3.82 6.28
C PHE A 105 21.29 4.47 7.63
N ASP A 106 21.55 5.77 7.74
CA ASP A 106 21.01 6.56 8.83
C ASP A 106 19.50 6.76 8.59
N LEU A 107 18.68 6.28 9.51
CA LEU A 107 17.22 6.34 9.42
C LEU A 107 16.64 7.05 10.64
N THR A 108 15.94 8.16 10.43
CA THR A 108 15.32 8.95 11.51
C THR A 108 13.85 9.25 11.19
N PRO A 109 12.94 9.26 12.18
CA PRO A 109 11.55 9.63 11.95
C PRO A 109 11.42 11.02 11.33
N ASP A 110 10.57 11.17 10.32
CA ASP A 110 10.22 12.50 9.79
C ASP A 110 9.14 13.13 10.67
N THR A 111 9.53 14.13 11.46
CA THR A 111 8.66 14.82 12.42
C THR A 111 8.12 16.14 11.89
N THR A 112 8.16 16.38 10.57
CA THR A 112 7.59 17.58 9.97
C THR A 112 6.07 17.64 10.15
N GLU A 113 5.51 18.86 10.17
CA GLU A 113 4.06 19.07 10.28
C GLU A 113 3.29 18.39 9.14
N GLU A 114 3.85 18.33 7.94
CA GLU A 114 3.27 17.60 6.80
C GLU A 114 3.14 16.10 7.09
N ALA A 115 4.15 15.49 7.70
CA ALA A 115 4.12 14.09 8.09
C ALA A 115 3.11 13.83 9.22
N ALA A 116 2.99 14.77 10.17
CA ALA A 116 2.13 14.62 11.35
C ALA A 116 0.63 14.78 11.02
N HIS A 117 0.25 15.55 10.01
CA HIS A 117 -1.15 15.84 9.64
C HIS A 117 -1.64 15.03 8.43
N SER A 118 -0.82 14.16 7.89
CA SER A 118 -1.17 13.37 6.71
C SER A 118 -2.14 12.23 7.06
N ALA A 119 -3.30 12.18 6.40
CA ALA A 119 -4.15 10.99 6.33
C ALA A 119 -3.50 9.86 5.51
N ALA A 120 -2.22 10.03 5.10
CA ALA A 120 -1.45 9.03 4.39
C ALA A 120 -1.16 7.83 5.30
N PRO A 121 -1.20 6.60 4.75
CA PRO A 121 -1.00 5.37 5.53
C PRO A 121 0.46 5.15 5.97
N ALA A 122 1.41 5.87 5.36
CA ALA A 122 2.83 5.68 5.59
C ALA A 122 3.33 6.57 6.72
N THR A 123 4.01 5.97 7.70
CA THR A 123 4.90 6.71 8.59
C THR A 123 6.17 7.04 7.81
N MET A 124 6.50 8.34 7.74
CA MET A 124 7.64 8.81 6.96
C MET A 124 8.93 8.80 7.78
N TRP A 125 10.02 8.42 7.14
CA TRP A 125 11.37 8.40 7.68
C TRP A 125 12.30 9.14 6.73
N ARG A 126 13.27 9.85 7.30
CA ARG A 126 14.39 10.41 6.55
C ARG A 126 15.48 9.36 6.50
N ILE A 127 16.00 9.12 5.31
CA ILE A 127 17.11 8.21 5.05
C ILE A 127 18.30 9.01 4.51
N SER A 128 19.51 8.66 4.94
CA SER A 128 20.74 9.26 4.41
C SER A 128 21.88 8.25 4.30
N ASP A 129 22.75 8.53 3.32
CA ASP A 129 24.03 7.86 3.09
C ASP A 129 25.06 8.93 2.73
N GLY A 130 25.86 9.35 3.68
CA GLY A 130 26.76 10.49 3.53
C GLY A 130 25.99 11.77 3.18
N ASP A 131 26.30 12.37 2.03
CA ASP A 131 25.67 13.61 1.56
C ASP A 131 24.33 13.37 0.83
N MET A 132 23.94 12.12 0.61
CA MET A 132 22.67 11.79 -0.03
C MET A 132 21.55 11.71 0.99
N HIS A 133 20.44 12.33 0.69
CA HIS A 133 19.27 12.41 1.56
C HIS A 133 17.98 12.10 0.81
N GLY A 134 17.08 11.37 1.43
CA GLY A 134 15.79 11.00 0.86
C GLY A 134 14.72 10.72 1.90
N LYS A 135 13.59 10.20 1.43
CA LYS A 135 12.48 9.81 2.29
C LYS A 135 12.05 8.38 1.98
N ILE A 136 11.75 7.64 3.05
CA ILE A 136 11.14 6.31 2.97
C ILE A 136 9.83 6.33 3.76
N GLY A 137 8.78 5.73 3.21
CA GLY A 137 7.53 5.48 3.90
C GLY A 137 7.45 4.04 4.40
N ILE A 138 6.86 3.83 5.58
CA ILE A 138 6.56 2.49 6.08
C ILE A 138 5.07 2.41 6.39
N ILE A 139 4.38 1.49 5.74
CA ILE A 139 2.95 1.25 5.89
C ILE A 139 2.76 0.02 6.75
N ALA A 140 2.73 0.24 8.06
CA ALA A 140 2.52 -0.80 9.08
C ALA A 140 1.02 -1.15 9.17
N SER A 141 0.48 -1.71 8.10
CA SER A 141 -0.96 -1.97 7.96
C SER A 141 -1.50 -3.02 8.94
N VAL A 142 -0.63 -3.85 9.48
CA VAL A 142 -0.97 -4.95 10.42
C VAL A 142 -0.52 -4.62 11.83
N THR A 143 0.77 -4.24 12.01
CA THR A 143 1.35 -4.07 13.35
C THR A 143 1.05 -2.72 13.99
N ARG A 144 0.86 -1.66 13.20
CA ARG A 144 0.52 -0.30 13.65
C ARG A 144 -0.58 0.29 12.75
N PRO A 145 -1.80 -0.25 12.80
CA PRO A 145 -2.85 0.14 11.87
C PRO A 145 -3.25 1.61 12.05
N PHE A 146 -3.38 2.31 10.93
CA PHE A 146 -3.79 3.73 10.84
C PHE A 146 -5.32 3.89 10.69
N CYS A 147 -6.11 2.93 11.15
CA CYS A 147 -7.56 2.85 10.92
C CYS A 147 -8.33 4.05 11.49
N GLY A 148 -7.89 4.63 12.61
CA GLY A 148 -8.55 5.76 13.26
C GLY A 148 -8.58 7.05 12.42
N ALA A 149 -7.63 7.24 11.51
CA ALA A 149 -7.55 8.38 10.60
C ALA A 149 -7.86 8.00 9.14
N CYS A 150 -8.36 6.78 8.89
CA CYS A 150 -8.57 6.27 7.54
C CYS A 150 -9.86 6.83 6.92
N ASP A 151 -9.73 7.70 5.93
CA ASP A 151 -10.80 8.29 5.13
C ASP A 151 -11.09 7.55 3.82
N ARG A 152 -10.38 6.42 3.56
CA ARG A 152 -10.44 5.72 2.27
C ARG A 152 -11.76 4.98 2.08
N THR A 153 -12.26 5.08 0.85
CA THR A 153 -13.34 4.28 0.29
C THR A 153 -12.87 3.65 -1.01
N ARG A 154 -13.44 2.52 -1.39
CA ARG A 154 -13.15 1.85 -2.65
C ARG A 154 -14.44 1.64 -3.43
N LEU A 155 -14.37 1.94 -4.71
CA LEU A 155 -15.38 1.56 -5.68
C LEU A 155 -14.81 0.38 -6.49
N THR A 156 -15.48 -0.75 -6.42
CA THR A 156 -15.08 -1.94 -7.16
C THR A 156 -15.47 -1.83 -8.64
N SER A 157 -14.81 -2.60 -9.52
CA SER A 157 -15.10 -2.59 -10.96
C SER A 157 -16.51 -3.04 -11.29
N ASP A 158 -17.17 -3.79 -10.40
CA ASP A 158 -18.55 -4.22 -10.50
C ASP A 158 -19.55 -3.25 -9.84
N GLY A 159 -19.09 -2.07 -9.39
CA GLY A 159 -19.91 -0.96 -8.94
C GLY A 159 -20.43 -1.08 -7.51
N ALA A 160 -19.65 -1.69 -6.62
CA ALA A 160 -19.94 -1.73 -5.19
C ALA A 160 -18.96 -0.85 -4.40
N VAL A 161 -19.44 -0.24 -3.32
CA VAL A 161 -18.64 0.51 -2.35
C VAL A 161 -18.19 -0.40 -1.21
N ARG A 162 -16.91 -0.31 -0.88
CA ARG A 162 -16.28 -0.91 0.30
C ARG A 162 -15.69 0.19 1.19
N SER A 163 -16.07 0.23 2.43
CA SER A 163 -15.53 1.19 3.41
C SER A 163 -14.17 0.78 3.99
N CYS A 164 -13.82 -0.51 3.92
CA CYS A 164 -12.54 -1.06 4.40
C CYS A 164 -12.08 -2.20 3.48
N LEU A 165 -10.75 -2.37 3.33
CA LEU A 165 -10.17 -3.51 2.60
C LEU A 165 -10.62 -4.86 3.17
N PHE A 166 -10.76 -4.92 4.50
CA PHE A 166 -11.12 -6.13 5.24
C PHE A 166 -12.63 -6.29 5.44
N SER A 167 -13.46 -5.39 4.89
CA SER A 167 -14.90 -5.49 5.00
C SER A 167 -15.43 -6.78 4.36
N GLN A 168 -16.34 -7.46 5.03
CA GLN A 168 -17.08 -8.60 4.47
C GLN A 168 -18.34 -8.15 3.72
N THR A 169 -18.74 -6.88 3.89
CA THR A 169 -19.96 -6.31 3.31
C THR A 169 -19.61 -5.27 2.24
N GLU A 170 -20.48 -5.17 1.25
CA GLU A 170 -20.40 -4.22 0.14
C GLU A 170 -21.77 -3.58 -0.08
N THR A 171 -21.79 -2.33 -0.51
CA THR A 171 -22.99 -1.61 -0.91
C THR A 171 -23.02 -1.45 -2.43
N SER A 172 -23.97 -2.10 -3.11
CA SER A 172 -24.08 -2.04 -4.58
C SER A 172 -24.65 -0.70 -5.03
N LEU A 173 -23.81 0.18 -5.56
CA LEU A 173 -24.29 1.40 -6.26
C LEU A 173 -24.79 1.09 -7.66
N ARG A 174 -24.23 0.08 -8.31
CA ARG A 174 -24.66 -0.38 -9.64
C ARG A 174 -26.13 -0.74 -9.68
N ASP A 175 -26.63 -1.44 -8.65
CA ASP A 175 -28.02 -1.88 -8.63
C ASP A 175 -28.96 -0.70 -8.42
N LEU A 176 -28.59 0.29 -7.63
CA LEU A 176 -29.31 1.55 -7.48
C LEU A 176 -29.40 2.31 -8.81
N LEU A 177 -28.26 2.45 -9.51
CA LEU A 177 -28.21 3.07 -10.82
C LEU A 177 -29.13 2.37 -11.84
N ARG A 178 -29.10 1.04 -11.88
CA ARG A 178 -29.94 0.24 -12.80
C ARG A 178 -31.42 0.29 -12.47
N GLN A 179 -31.77 0.57 -11.22
CA GLN A 179 -33.16 0.79 -10.77
C GLN A 179 -33.63 2.22 -11.06
N GLY A 180 -32.77 3.08 -11.63
CA GLY A 180 -33.12 4.47 -11.93
C GLY A 180 -33.24 5.36 -10.69
N ARG A 181 -32.51 5.01 -9.61
CA ARG A 181 -32.46 5.85 -8.41
C ARG A 181 -31.78 7.18 -8.73
N SER A 182 -32.19 8.23 -8.04
CA SER A 182 -31.62 9.56 -8.17
C SER A 182 -30.17 9.63 -7.66
N ASP A 183 -29.43 10.63 -8.13
CA ASP A 183 -28.06 10.89 -7.66
C ASP A 183 -28.00 11.10 -6.15
N ASN A 184 -29.04 11.71 -5.55
CA ASN A 184 -29.11 11.90 -4.11
C ASN A 184 -29.26 10.55 -3.38
N GLU A 185 -30.09 9.64 -3.84
CA GLU A 185 -30.24 8.31 -3.22
C GLU A 185 -28.94 7.50 -3.32
N ILE A 186 -28.19 7.65 -4.43
CA ILE A 186 -26.89 7.00 -4.63
C ILE A 186 -25.86 7.60 -3.67
N ALA A 187 -25.82 8.93 -3.54
CA ALA A 187 -24.92 9.62 -2.62
C ALA A 187 -25.21 9.26 -1.16
N GLU A 188 -26.50 9.16 -0.77
CA GLU A 188 -26.91 8.72 0.56
C GLU A 188 -26.48 7.28 0.85
N ALA A 189 -26.63 6.38 -0.13
CA ALA A 189 -26.19 4.98 0.01
C ALA A 189 -24.66 4.88 0.19
N TRP A 190 -23.89 5.70 -0.52
CA TRP A 190 -22.44 5.79 -0.34
C TRP A 190 -22.10 6.33 1.05
N ALA A 191 -22.70 7.44 1.45
CA ALA A 191 -22.50 8.02 2.78
C ALA A 191 -22.84 7.00 3.89
N ALA A 192 -23.96 6.29 3.77
CA ALA A 192 -24.36 5.25 4.71
C ALA A 192 -23.30 4.12 4.79
N ALA A 193 -22.75 3.68 3.65
CA ALA A 193 -21.68 2.69 3.63
C ALA A 193 -20.43 3.17 4.37
N MET A 194 -20.11 4.47 4.29
CA MET A 194 -18.98 5.06 5.02
C MET A 194 -19.24 5.22 6.51
N TRP A 195 -20.48 5.51 6.92
CA TRP A 195 -20.86 5.54 8.34
C TRP A 195 -20.72 4.17 9.02
N LEU A 196 -20.86 3.08 8.26
CA LEU A 196 -20.66 1.71 8.75
C LEU A 196 -19.19 1.27 8.75
N LYS A 197 -18.24 2.17 8.46
CA LYS A 197 -16.84 1.86 8.50
C LYS A 197 -16.40 1.45 9.90
N PRO A 198 -15.75 0.26 10.04
CA PRO A 198 -15.28 -0.17 11.35
C PRO A 198 -14.16 0.71 11.88
N ALA A 199 -14.07 0.86 13.19
CA ALA A 199 -12.98 1.62 13.85
C ALA A 199 -11.58 1.00 13.62
N GLY A 200 -11.53 -0.29 13.31
CA GLY A 200 -10.30 -1.05 13.00
C GLY A 200 -10.59 -2.20 12.05
N HIS A 201 -9.54 -2.78 11.48
CA HIS A 201 -9.67 -3.91 10.55
C HIS A 201 -9.91 -5.26 11.25
N GLY A 202 -9.72 -5.34 12.57
CA GLY A 202 -10.01 -6.54 13.36
C GLY A 202 -9.06 -7.72 13.14
N ILE A 203 -7.88 -7.55 12.50
CA ILE A 203 -6.94 -8.66 12.24
C ILE A 203 -6.48 -9.33 13.55
N ASP A 204 -6.46 -8.59 14.66
CA ASP A 204 -6.07 -9.08 15.97
C ASP A 204 -7.19 -9.81 16.71
N ASP A 205 -8.42 -9.76 16.20
CA ASP A 205 -9.57 -10.44 16.78
C ASP A 205 -9.52 -11.93 16.41
N PRO A 206 -9.64 -12.86 17.37
CA PRO A 206 -9.69 -14.29 17.09
C PRO A 206 -10.82 -14.71 16.12
N SER A 207 -11.86 -13.89 15.98
CA SER A 207 -12.95 -14.10 15.03
C SER A 207 -12.68 -13.51 13.62
N PHE A 208 -11.52 -12.92 13.39
CA PHE A 208 -11.18 -12.35 12.10
C PHE A 208 -11.28 -13.38 10.98
N VAL A 209 -12.02 -13.03 9.95
CA VAL A 209 -12.15 -13.83 8.74
C VAL A 209 -11.55 -13.03 7.58
N GLN A 210 -10.59 -13.65 6.90
CA GLN A 210 -9.99 -13.06 5.71
C GLN A 210 -11.07 -12.74 4.66
N PRO A 211 -11.04 -11.56 4.02
CA PRO A 211 -11.98 -11.21 2.96
C PRO A 211 -11.99 -12.21 1.82
N HIS A 212 -13.17 -12.45 1.24
CA HIS A 212 -13.33 -13.33 0.09
C HIS A 212 -12.68 -12.78 -1.18
N ARG A 213 -12.69 -11.45 -1.34
CA ARG A 213 -12.13 -10.78 -2.53
C ARG A 213 -10.64 -10.51 -2.33
N PRO A 214 -9.78 -10.95 -3.24
CA PRO A 214 -8.36 -10.57 -3.23
C PRO A 214 -8.19 -9.10 -3.60
N MET A 215 -7.02 -8.54 -3.34
CA MET A 215 -6.69 -7.14 -3.61
C MET A 215 -6.97 -6.73 -5.06
N SER A 216 -6.66 -7.58 -6.03
CA SER A 216 -6.92 -7.37 -7.46
C SER A 216 -8.40 -7.24 -7.84
N ALA A 217 -9.32 -7.74 -7.00
CA ALA A 217 -10.76 -7.65 -7.24
C ALA A 217 -11.43 -6.45 -6.54
N ILE A 218 -10.68 -5.68 -5.75
CA ILE A 218 -11.18 -4.53 -4.98
C ILE A 218 -10.47 -3.21 -5.31
N GLY A 219 -9.81 -3.15 -6.46
CA GLY A 219 -9.15 -1.94 -6.96
C GLY A 219 -7.79 -1.68 -6.31
N GLY A 220 -6.98 -2.71 -6.18
CA GLY A 220 -5.57 -2.66 -5.75
C GLY A 220 -4.62 -2.90 -6.88
#